data_3d256806e78d8a6ca6938debef925f67
#
_entry.id   3d256806e78d8a6ca6938debef925f67
#
_cell.length_a   1.000
_cell.length_b   1.000
_cell.length_c   1.000
_cell.angle_alpha   90.00
_cell.angle_beta   90.00
_cell.angle_gamma   90.00
#
_symmetry.space_group_name_H-M   'P 1'
#
loop_
_entity.id
_entity.type
_entity.pdbx_description
1 polymer ?
#
loop_
_entity_poly.entity_id
_entity_poly.type
_entity_poly.pdbx_seq_one_letter_code
_entity_poly.pdbx_strand_id
1 'polypeptide(L)'
;MANCNNLFSEFNKSIRLTSERRVTLREKRNDLRNRINGGYDVIKNLDRLEHVMEFQSQGSYVMDTIINPNNQDDQYDIDDGVYFLGNLSRDYRPQPATFHHWIIKAIEAGKSDNEIDQIIDKNTCVRVVYKGRNGDLNYHVDLPIYYAIDVSQPDFADKKEGWHISNPIEFIIWFENKIKSGFKKEFILESRLYSEEFDTWLNDIRKKDHQLRKIVRYLKSWSDFIKGNMPPGIVMTILAGENYSEDLRDDVALKNTLINMRTYLDNNGFKCLRPTTPIGEDLFENYKPEEKEYFKNALNSFIESAKQAIELENQKSACRKWQKHLGDRFPCFLAKDEIEGSKSYAAPPIIKSDNSRSA
;
A
#
# COMPACT_ATOMS: atom_id res chain seq x y z
N MET A 1 -20.43 -16.01 18.23
CA MET A 1 -19.35 -15.10 17.74
C MET A 1 -19.68 -14.69 16.31
N ALA A 2 -19.81 -13.42 16.05
CA ALA A 2 -20.08 -12.90 14.72
C ALA A 2 -18.93 -13.23 13.75
N ASN A 3 -19.31 -13.50 12.50
CA ASN A 3 -18.36 -13.72 11.41
C ASN A 3 -18.53 -12.60 10.37
N CYS A 4 -17.58 -11.68 10.33
CA CYS A 4 -17.56 -10.56 9.38
C CYS A 4 -16.65 -10.81 8.16
N ASN A 5 -16.13 -12.03 7.95
CA ASN A 5 -15.18 -12.34 6.90
C ASN A 5 -15.72 -12.00 5.49
N ASN A 6 -16.99 -12.25 5.21
CA ASN A 6 -17.64 -11.85 3.97
C ASN A 6 -17.65 -10.32 3.78
N LEU A 7 -17.87 -9.55 4.85
CA LEU A 7 -17.85 -8.09 4.80
C LEU A 7 -16.45 -7.56 4.56
N PHE A 8 -15.42 -8.19 5.15
CA PHE A 8 -14.02 -7.87 4.86
C PHE A 8 -13.63 -8.18 3.41
N SER A 9 -14.15 -9.27 2.83
CA SER A 9 -13.94 -9.58 1.41
C SER A 9 -14.53 -8.50 0.50
N GLU A 10 -15.75 -8.02 0.78
CA GLU A 10 -16.36 -6.93 0.02
C GLU A 10 -15.64 -5.58 0.27
N PHE A 11 -15.24 -5.32 1.51
CA PHE A 11 -14.44 -4.15 1.84
C PHE A 11 -13.11 -4.14 1.07
N ASN A 12 -12.41 -5.28 1.01
CA ASN A 12 -11.19 -5.40 0.22
C ASN A 12 -11.41 -5.03 -1.25
N LYS A 13 -12.52 -5.47 -1.85
CA LYS A 13 -12.87 -5.11 -3.24
C LYS A 13 -13.08 -3.60 -3.39
N SER A 14 -13.71 -2.94 -2.42
CA SER A 14 -14.01 -1.51 -2.48
C SER A 14 -12.77 -0.62 -2.30
N ILE A 15 -11.81 -1.04 -1.45
CA ILE A 15 -10.60 -0.26 -1.19
C ILE A 15 -9.44 -0.59 -2.11
N ARG A 16 -9.44 -1.76 -2.74
CA ARG A 16 -8.39 -2.17 -3.67
C ARG A 16 -8.46 -1.36 -4.96
N LEU A 17 -7.32 -0.94 -5.48
CA LEU A 17 -7.27 -0.22 -6.73
C LEU A 17 -7.91 -1.03 -7.87
N THR A 18 -8.79 -0.41 -8.65
CA THR A 18 -9.48 -1.08 -9.77
C THR A 18 -8.50 -1.48 -10.88
N SER A 19 -8.88 -2.45 -11.69
CA SER A 19 -8.07 -2.85 -12.84
C SER A 19 -7.84 -1.71 -13.83
N GLU A 20 -8.86 -0.88 -14.05
CA GLU A 20 -8.78 0.28 -14.94
C GLU A 20 -7.75 1.31 -14.44
N ARG A 21 -7.82 1.68 -13.16
CA ARG A 21 -6.86 2.61 -12.55
C ARG A 21 -5.43 2.06 -12.57
N ARG A 22 -5.25 0.74 -12.40
CA ARG A 22 -3.94 0.09 -12.53
C ARG A 22 -3.38 0.18 -13.94
N VAL A 23 -4.22 -0.04 -14.95
CA VAL A 23 -3.82 0.09 -16.35
C VAL A 23 -3.43 1.54 -16.63
N THR A 24 -4.25 2.51 -16.21
CA THR A 24 -3.94 3.95 -16.34
C THR A 24 -2.60 4.31 -15.72
N LEU A 25 -2.34 3.91 -14.46
CA LEU A 25 -1.05 4.17 -13.80
C LEU A 25 0.12 3.57 -14.58
N ARG A 26 -0.01 2.32 -15.03
CA ARG A 26 1.04 1.64 -15.79
C ARG A 26 1.34 2.34 -17.12
N GLU A 27 0.30 2.68 -17.87
CA GLU A 27 0.44 3.38 -19.14
C GLU A 27 1.11 4.73 -18.93
N LYS A 28 0.64 5.53 -17.97
CA LYS A 28 1.20 6.84 -17.70
C LYS A 28 2.64 6.79 -17.17
N ARG A 29 2.97 5.81 -16.34
CA ARG A 29 4.36 5.54 -15.97
C ARG A 29 5.23 5.26 -17.20
N ASN A 30 4.75 4.40 -18.11
CA ASN A 30 5.51 4.05 -19.32
C ASN A 30 5.68 5.27 -20.26
N ASP A 31 4.61 6.04 -20.46
CA ASP A 31 4.66 7.28 -21.25
C ASP A 31 5.63 8.28 -20.63
N LEU A 32 5.61 8.42 -19.30
CA LEU A 32 6.54 9.30 -18.58
C LEU A 32 8.00 8.84 -18.70
N ARG A 33 8.28 7.53 -18.59
CA ARG A 33 9.63 7.00 -18.85
C ARG A 33 10.12 7.31 -20.25
N ASN A 34 9.30 7.12 -21.27
CA ASN A 34 9.64 7.44 -22.67
C ASN A 34 9.89 8.94 -22.83
N ARG A 35 9.09 9.78 -22.19
CA ARG A 35 9.26 11.24 -22.20
C ARG A 35 10.57 11.66 -21.54
N ILE A 36 10.87 11.10 -20.36
CA ILE A 36 12.11 11.39 -19.63
C ILE A 36 13.32 10.95 -20.46
N ASN A 37 13.30 9.74 -21.03
CA ASN A 37 14.41 9.25 -21.86
C ASN A 37 14.65 10.16 -23.06
N GLY A 38 13.60 10.49 -23.83
CA GLY A 38 13.74 11.39 -24.98
C GLY A 38 14.23 12.78 -24.60
N GLY A 39 13.72 13.35 -23.52
CA GLY A 39 14.18 14.66 -23.03
C GLY A 39 15.58 14.61 -22.44
N TYR A 40 15.94 13.51 -21.76
CA TYR A 40 17.28 13.32 -21.21
C TYR A 40 18.34 13.24 -22.32
N ASP A 41 18.06 12.57 -23.44
CA ASP A 41 18.95 12.56 -24.60
C ASP A 41 19.23 13.95 -25.16
N VAL A 42 18.24 14.86 -25.09
CA VAL A 42 18.41 16.26 -25.49
C VAL A 42 19.33 16.98 -24.51
N ILE A 43 19.04 16.94 -23.20
CA ILE A 43 19.85 17.66 -22.19
C ILE A 43 21.23 17.03 -22.02
N LYS A 44 21.39 15.73 -22.19
CA LYS A 44 22.64 15.00 -22.12
C LYS A 44 23.67 15.57 -23.11
N ASN A 45 23.24 15.82 -24.34
CA ASN A 45 24.09 16.39 -25.36
C ASN A 45 24.45 17.86 -25.07
N LEU A 46 23.54 18.65 -24.50
CA LEU A 46 23.76 20.06 -24.18
C LEU A 46 24.66 20.22 -22.94
N ASP A 47 24.42 19.47 -21.90
CA ASP A 47 25.09 19.59 -20.61
C ASP A 47 26.23 18.57 -20.43
N ARG A 48 26.56 17.78 -21.47
CA ARG A 48 27.62 16.76 -21.48
C ARG A 48 27.53 15.75 -20.35
N LEU A 49 26.31 15.24 -20.11
CA LEU A 49 26.04 14.25 -19.06
C LEU A 49 26.45 12.86 -19.55
N GLU A 50 27.15 12.09 -18.72
CA GLU A 50 27.63 10.74 -19.08
C GLU A 50 26.85 9.61 -18.43
N HIS A 51 25.84 9.93 -17.60
CA HIS A 51 25.08 8.93 -16.88
C HIS A 51 24.10 8.16 -17.79
N VAL A 52 23.99 6.88 -17.52
CA VAL A 52 22.91 6.03 -18.07
C VAL A 52 21.77 6.03 -17.06
N MET A 53 20.54 6.19 -17.52
CA MET A 53 19.36 6.09 -16.66
C MET A 53 18.68 4.75 -16.83
N GLU A 54 18.26 4.17 -15.71
CA GLU A 54 17.36 3.02 -15.64
C GLU A 54 16.16 3.35 -14.77
N PHE A 55 15.04 2.63 -14.97
CA PHE A 55 13.83 2.81 -14.20
C PHE A 55 13.46 1.52 -13.49
N GLN A 56 12.97 1.63 -12.26
CA GLN A 56 12.53 0.50 -11.48
C GLN A 56 11.23 0.82 -10.74
N SER A 57 10.13 0.16 -11.12
CA SER A 57 8.89 0.28 -10.35
C SER A 57 9.04 -0.28 -8.95
N GLN A 58 8.46 0.40 -7.98
CA GLN A 58 8.63 0.06 -6.58
C GLN A 58 7.36 0.36 -5.76
N GLY A 59 7.47 0.27 -4.44
CA GLY A 59 6.43 0.69 -3.52
C GLY A 59 5.17 -0.18 -3.55
N SER A 60 4.07 0.45 -3.20
CA SER A 60 2.78 -0.20 -2.98
C SER A 60 2.17 -0.81 -4.25
N TYR A 61 2.48 -0.27 -5.42
CA TYR A 61 2.01 -0.78 -6.70
C TYR A 61 2.55 -2.19 -6.99
N VAL A 62 3.85 -2.40 -6.78
CA VAL A 62 4.50 -3.71 -7.01
C VAL A 62 4.05 -4.72 -5.96
N MET A 63 3.96 -4.31 -4.69
CA MET A 63 3.49 -5.16 -3.60
C MET A 63 1.98 -5.42 -3.60
N ASP A 64 1.22 -4.85 -4.55
CA ASP A 64 -0.25 -4.91 -4.60
C ASP A 64 -0.93 -4.49 -3.27
N THR A 65 -0.38 -3.49 -2.61
CA THR A 65 -0.91 -2.93 -1.37
C THR A 65 -1.38 -1.48 -1.51
N ILE A 66 -1.49 -0.99 -2.75
CA ILE A 66 -2.10 0.30 -3.07
C ILE A 66 -3.60 0.25 -2.81
N ILE A 67 -4.16 1.33 -2.30
CA ILE A 67 -5.59 1.46 -2.03
C ILE A 67 -6.20 2.61 -2.82
N ASN A 68 -7.49 2.50 -3.10
CA ASN A 68 -8.28 3.64 -3.54
C ASN A 68 -8.36 4.67 -2.40
N PRO A 69 -8.11 5.95 -2.67
CA PRO A 69 -8.27 7.00 -1.68
C PRO A 69 -9.68 7.04 -1.09
N ASN A 70 -9.77 7.54 0.14
CA ASN A 70 -11.06 7.63 0.84
C ASN A 70 -11.89 8.83 0.35
N ASN A 71 -11.25 9.91 -0.08
CA ASN A 71 -11.92 11.14 -0.52
C ASN A 71 -11.64 11.40 -2.00
N GLN A 72 -12.54 12.19 -2.63
CA GLN A 72 -12.40 12.58 -4.03
C GLN A 72 -11.23 13.54 -4.29
N ASP A 73 -10.77 14.26 -3.28
CA ASP A 73 -9.62 15.17 -3.38
C ASP A 73 -8.28 14.48 -3.17
N ASP A 74 -8.29 13.24 -2.67
CA ASP A 74 -7.08 12.45 -2.48
C ASP A 74 -6.66 11.81 -3.82
N GLN A 75 -5.36 11.51 -3.95
CA GLN A 75 -4.76 10.95 -5.16
C GLN A 75 -4.26 9.53 -4.89
N TYR A 76 -4.27 8.70 -5.92
CA TYR A 76 -3.57 7.42 -5.91
C TYR A 76 -2.26 7.53 -6.69
N ASP A 77 -1.29 6.69 -6.36
CA ASP A 77 0.09 6.87 -6.79
C ASP A 77 0.75 5.59 -7.32
N ILE A 78 1.83 5.80 -8.04
CA ILE A 78 2.82 4.78 -8.34
C ILE A 78 4.22 5.36 -8.13
N ASP A 79 5.06 4.60 -7.41
CA ASP A 79 6.47 4.93 -7.26
C ASP A 79 7.28 4.29 -8.40
N ASP A 80 8.09 5.10 -9.09
CA ASP A 80 8.93 4.66 -10.20
C ASP A 80 10.35 5.23 -10.06
N GLY A 81 11.25 4.45 -9.46
CA GLY A 81 12.61 4.88 -9.16
C GLY A 81 13.41 5.16 -10.44
N VAL A 82 14.12 6.29 -10.46
CA VAL A 82 15.04 6.68 -11.53
C VAL A 82 16.47 6.47 -11.04
N TYR A 83 17.21 5.59 -11.70
CA TYR A 83 18.56 5.20 -11.31
C TYR A 83 19.56 5.78 -12.30
N PHE A 84 20.40 6.69 -11.84
CA PHE A 84 21.56 7.15 -12.59
C PHE A 84 22.72 6.22 -12.32
N LEU A 85 23.15 5.51 -13.35
CA LEU A 85 24.26 4.55 -13.24
C LEU A 85 25.59 5.27 -13.44
N GLY A 86 26.51 5.05 -12.50
CA GLY A 86 27.84 5.64 -12.51
C GLY A 86 28.68 5.13 -11.34
N ASN A 87 29.95 5.51 -11.31
CA ASN A 87 30.93 5.03 -10.32
C ASN A 87 31.56 6.17 -9.49
N LEU A 88 30.98 7.38 -9.51
CA LEU A 88 31.47 8.49 -8.69
C LEU A 88 31.15 8.25 -7.22
N SER A 89 32.14 8.41 -6.35
CA SER A 89 31.89 8.41 -4.91
C SER A 89 31.04 9.60 -4.49
N ARG A 90 30.45 9.55 -3.29
CA ARG A 90 29.57 10.62 -2.78
C ARG A 90 30.23 12.00 -2.78
N ASP A 91 31.53 12.06 -2.54
CA ASP A 91 32.31 13.33 -2.47
C ASP A 91 32.50 14.00 -3.83
N TYR A 92 32.46 13.23 -4.92
CA TYR A 92 32.71 13.71 -6.28
C TYR A 92 31.47 13.77 -7.16
N ARG A 93 30.36 13.24 -6.73
CA ARG A 93 29.11 13.32 -7.48
C ARG A 93 28.36 14.64 -7.19
N PRO A 94 27.57 15.14 -8.14
CA PRO A 94 26.72 16.28 -7.90
C PRO A 94 25.74 16.06 -6.73
N GLN A 95 25.27 17.16 -6.15
CA GLN A 95 24.28 17.11 -5.06
C GLN A 95 22.94 16.53 -5.54
N PRO A 96 22.14 15.92 -4.65
CA PRO A 96 20.81 15.40 -4.99
C PRO A 96 19.93 16.34 -5.80
N ALA A 97 19.92 17.64 -5.44
CA ALA A 97 19.13 18.65 -6.14
C ALA A 97 19.46 18.77 -7.63
N THR A 98 20.71 18.51 -8.01
CA THR A 98 21.14 18.54 -9.43
C THR A 98 20.47 17.41 -10.23
N PHE A 99 20.37 16.21 -9.66
CA PHE A 99 19.71 15.09 -10.30
C PHE A 99 18.19 15.29 -10.40
N HIS A 100 17.57 15.87 -9.37
CA HIS A 100 16.16 16.29 -9.44
C HIS A 100 15.95 17.29 -10.59
N HIS A 101 16.82 18.27 -10.70
CA HIS A 101 16.75 19.27 -11.76
C HIS A 101 16.91 18.65 -13.17
N TRP A 102 17.79 17.66 -13.34
CA TRP A 102 17.93 16.96 -14.62
C TRP A 102 16.65 16.21 -15.00
N ILE A 103 16.00 15.56 -14.06
CA ILE A 103 14.73 14.87 -14.33
C ILE A 103 13.63 15.87 -14.71
N ILE A 104 13.51 16.99 -14.00
CA ILE A 104 12.53 18.04 -14.34
C ILE A 104 12.81 18.58 -15.75
N LYS A 105 14.06 18.94 -16.07
CA LYS A 105 14.45 19.37 -17.40
C LYS A 105 14.17 18.33 -18.49
N ALA A 106 14.42 17.05 -18.19
CA ALA A 106 14.13 15.97 -19.12
C ALA A 106 12.63 15.83 -19.37
N ILE A 107 11.79 15.96 -18.35
CA ILE A 107 10.32 15.97 -18.52
C ILE A 107 9.89 17.16 -19.38
N GLU A 108 10.45 18.35 -19.17
CA GLU A 108 10.13 19.57 -19.91
C GLU A 108 10.61 19.51 -21.37
N ALA A 109 11.81 18.98 -21.61
CA ALA A 109 12.38 18.84 -22.95
C ALA A 109 11.79 17.69 -23.77
N GLY A 110 11.15 16.72 -23.12
CA GLY A 110 10.51 15.60 -23.79
C GLY A 110 9.23 15.98 -24.54
N LYS A 111 8.70 15.02 -25.32
CA LYS A 111 7.48 15.22 -26.09
C LYS A 111 6.31 15.68 -25.19
N SER A 112 5.59 16.71 -25.62
CA SER A 112 4.48 17.28 -24.83
C SER A 112 3.42 16.24 -24.43
N ASP A 113 2.98 16.31 -23.18
CA ASP A 113 1.84 15.57 -22.65
C ASP A 113 0.89 16.56 -21.97
N ASN A 114 -0.25 16.79 -22.57
CA ASN A 114 -1.24 17.75 -22.07
C ASN A 114 -2.01 17.26 -20.84
N GLU A 115 -1.79 16.01 -20.41
CA GLU A 115 -2.44 15.44 -19.22
C GLU A 115 -1.64 15.67 -17.94
N ILE A 116 -0.38 16.11 -18.04
CA ILE A 116 0.39 16.55 -16.88
C ILE A 116 -0.24 17.86 -16.35
N ASP A 117 -0.65 17.82 -15.10
CA ASP A 117 -1.19 18.99 -14.39
C ASP A 117 -0.08 19.78 -13.71
N GLN A 118 0.79 19.09 -12.97
CA GLN A 118 1.87 19.71 -12.21
C GLN A 118 3.12 18.82 -12.15
N ILE A 119 4.28 19.45 -12.07
CA ILE A 119 5.56 18.82 -11.69
C ILE A 119 5.98 19.46 -10.38
N ILE A 120 6.11 18.62 -9.33
CA ILE A 120 6.43 19.10 -7.98
C ILE A 120 7.77 18.50 -7.54
N ASP A 121 8.74 19.38 -7.27
CA ASP A 121 10.07 19.00 -6.79
C ASP A 121 10.07 18.86 -5.26
N LYS A 122 9.80 17.66 -4.76
CA LYS A 122 9.86 17.32 -3.32
C LYS A 122 11.30 17.09 -2.86
N ASN A 123 11.51 16.88 -1.56
CA ASN A 123 12.83 16.52 -1.05
C ASN A 123 13.28 15.13 -1.51
N THR A 124 12.34 14.18 -1.56
CA THR A 124 12.59 12.75 -1.77
C THR A 124 12.25 12.25 -3.16
N CYS A 125 11.56 13.03 -3.99
CA CYS A 125 11.19 12.63 -5.36
C CYS A 125 10.78 13.83 -6.21
N VAL A 126 10.80 13.64 -7.52
CA VAL A 126 10.04 14.49 -8.44
C VAL A 126 8.67 13.87 -8.63
N ARG A 127 7.60 14.61 -8.28
CA ARG A 127 6.22 14.16 -8.45
C ARG A 127 5.61 14.75 -9.71
N VAL A 128 5.04 13.90 -10.55
CA VAL A 128 4.28 14.30 -11.75
C VAL A 128 2.81 13.99 -11.50
N VAL A 129 1.99 15.04 -11.42
CA VAL A 129 0.55 14.95 -11.16
C VAL A 129 -0.19 14.94 -12.49
N TYR A 130 -1.14 14.04 -12.63
CA TYR A 130 -2.02 13.91 -13.76
C TYR A 130 -3.48 14.16 -13.37
N LYS A 131 -4.23 14.78 -14.27
CA LYS A 131 -5.69 14.95 -14.09
C LYS A 131 -6.40 13.63 -14.35
N GLY A 132 -7.34 13.32 -13.48
CA GLY A 132 -8.26 12.22 -13.70
C GLY A 132 -9.13 12.47 -14.93
N ARG A 133 -9.38 11.42 -15.73
CA ARG A 133 -10.26 11.49 -16.91
C ARG A 133 -11.70 11.23 -16.50
N ASN A 134 -12.66 11.90 -17.16
CA ASN A 134 -14.11 11.63 -17.00
C ASN A 134 -14.63 11.70 -15.55
N GLY A 135 -14.05 12.58 -14.73
CA GLY A 135 -14.45 12.73 -13.32
C GLY A 135 -13.83 11.70 -12.37
N ASP A 136 -12.86 10.91 -12.83
CA ASP A 136 -12.06 10.06 -11.96
C ASP A 136 -11.08 10.90 -11.13
N LEU A 137 -10.53 10.27 -10.08
CA LEU A 137 -9.56 10.90 -9.18
C LEU A 137 -8.28 11.28 -9.92
N ASN A 138 -7.65 12.36 -9.48
CA ASN A 138 -6.29 12.67 -9.88
C ASN A 138 -5.33 11.59 -9.37
N TYR A 139 -4.22 11.44 -10.05
CA TYR A 139 -3.18 10.49 -9.68
C TYR A 139 -1.80 11.08 -9.96
N HIS A 140 -0.78 10.46 -9.40
CA HIS A 140 0.58 10.91 -9.64
C HIS A 140 1.56 9.75 -9.79
N VAL A 141 2.68 10.08 -10.45
CA VAL A 141 3.86 9.24 -10.50
C VAL A 141 4.93 9.92 -9.65
N ASP A 142 5.39 9.27 -8.61
CA ASP A 142 6.54 9.72 -7.82
C ASP A 142 7.81 9.09 -8.40
N LEU A 143 8.78 9.92 -8.68
CA LEU A 143 10.08 9.56 -9.23
C LEU A 143 11.15 9.76 -8.14
N PRO A 144 11.32 8.84 -7.19
CA PRO A 144 12.47 8.85 -6.30
C PRO A 144 13.74 8.60 -7.13
N ILE A 145 14.80 9.34 -6.81
CA ILE A 145 16.02 9.37 -7.61
C ILE A 145 17.15 8.68 -6.86
N TYR A 146 17.90 7.87 -7.59
CA TYR A 146 18.99 7.08 -7.05
C TYR A 146 20.24 7.25 -7.91
N TYR A 147 21.40 7.10 -7.26
CA TYR A 147 22.67 6.92 -7.92
C TYR A 147 23.27 5.58 -7.52
N ALA A 148 23.74 4.81 -8.47
CA ALA A 148 24.21 3.46 -8.21
C ALA A 148 25.28 3.02 -9.22
N ILE A 149 26.19 2.13 -8.80
CA ILE A 149 27.04 1.37 -9.75
C ILE A 149 26.16 0.34 -10.47
N ASP A 150 25.34 -0.33 -9.69
CA ASP A 150 24.23 -1.16 -10.14
C ASP A 150 23.04 -0.96 -9.19
N VAL A 151 21.83 -1.34 -9.61
CA VAL A 151 20.61 -1.07 -8.85
C VAL A 151 20.47 -1.88 -7.55
N SER A 152 21.42 -2.76 -7.24
CA SER A 152 21.38 -3.57 -6.01
C SER A 152 21.86 -2.82 -4.77
N GLN A 153 22.63 -1.74 -4.96
CA GLN A 153 23.17 -0.91 -3.88
C GLN A 153 23.01 0.59 -4.19
N PRO A 154 21.79 1.09 -4.25
CA PRO A 154 21.54 2.47 -4.60
C PRO A 154 21.75 3.41 -3.42
N ASP A 155 22.29 4.59 -3.74
CA ASP A 155 22.24 5.79 -2.90
C ASP A 155 21.03 6.62 -3.30
N PHE A 156 20.20 6.96 -2.36
CA PHE A 156 19.00 7.75 -2.54
C PHE A 156 19.31 9.25 -2.48
N ALA A 157 18.73 10.01 -3.39
CA ALA A 157 18.90 11.45 -3.50
C ALA A 157 17.85 12.20 -2.68
N ASP A 158 18.13 12.51 -1.42
CA ASP A 158 17.32 13.40 -0.60
C ASP A 158 17.93 14.82 -0.63
N LYS A 159 17.16 15.82 -1.06
CA LYS A 159 17.66 17.21 -1.14
C LYS A 159 17.96 17.82 0.20
N LYS A 160 17.31 17.36 1.27
CA LYS A 160 17.50 17.86 2.63
C LYS A 160 18.64 17.15 3.34
N GLU A 161 18.68 15.81 3.24
CA GLU A 161 19.59 14.95 4.01
C GLU A 161 20.83 14.52 3.21
N GLY A 162 20.85 14.80 1.91
CA GLY A 162 21.95 14.41 1.03
C GLY A 162 21.82 12.97 0.52
N TRP A 163 22.94 12.38 0.11
CA TRP A 163 23.02 11.01 -0.35
C TRP A 163 23.02 10.04 0.81
N HIS A 164 22.06 9.12 0.85
CA HIS A 164 22.04 8.04 1.84
C HIS A 164 21.59 6.71 1.23
N ILE A 165 21.96 5.61 1.88
CA ILE A 165 21.66 4.28 1.38
C ILE A 165 20.15 4.01 1.54
N SER A 166 19.51 3.51 0.46
CA SER A 166 18.12 3.04 0.50
C SER A 166 17.90 2.02 -0.59
N ASN A 167 17.34 0.86 -0.28
CA ASN A 167 17.11 -0.20 -1.25
C ASN A 167 15.63 -0.63 -1.28
N PRO A 168 14.82 -0.04 -2.16
CA PRO A 168 13.39 -0.40 -2.27
C PRO A 168 13.18 -1.82 -2.80
N ILE A 169 14.13 -2.38 -3.56
CA ILE A 169 14.04 -3.74 -4.07
C ILE A 169 14.13 -4.75 -2.92
N GLU A 170 15.05 -4.54 -1.98
CA GLU A 170 15.14 -5.38 -0.78
C GLU A 170 13.84 -5.35 0.03
N PHE A 171 13.19 -4.19 0.11
CA PHE A 171 11.93 -4.05 0.82
C PHE A 171 10.81 -4.86 0.16
N ILE A 172 10.72 -4.85 -1.17
CA ILE A 172 9.76 -5.69 -1.89
C ILE A 172 10.07 -7.18 -1.66
N ILE A 173 11.33 -7.59 -1.75
CA ILE A 173 11.75 -8.98 -1.51
C ILE A 173 11.40 -9.41 -0.08
N TRP A 174 11.69 -8.57 0.92
CA TRP A 174 11.31 -8.84 2.30
C TRP A 174 9.81 -9.07 2.44
N PHE A 175 8.99 -8.19 1.88
CA PHE A 175 7.54 -8.31 1.95
C PHE A 175 7.01 -9.57 1.25
N GLU A 176 7.53 -9.90 0.07
CA GLU A 176 7.16 -11.12 -0.66
C GLU A 176 7.55 -12.39 0.09
N ASN A 177 8.68 -12.37 0.80
CA ASN A 177 9.11 -13.48 1.65
C ASN A 177 8.17 -13.67 2.87
N LYS A 178 7.65 -12.58 3.46
CA LYS A 178 6.63 -12.66 4.53
C LYS A 178 5.33 -13.32 4.05
N ILE A 179 4.96 -13.11 2.79
CA ILE A 179 3.78 -13.71 2.17
C ILE A 179 4.01 -15.18 1.78
N LYS A 180 5.26 -15.65 1.70
CA LYS A 180 5.63 -16.97 1.17
C LYS A 180 5.13 -17.17 -0.28
N SER A 181 5.19 -16.13 -1.08
CA SER A 181 4.62 -16.09 -2.44
C SER A 181 5.39 -16.94 -3.47
N GLY A 182 6.51 -17.54 -3.10
CA GLY A 182 7.40 -18.24 -4.04
C GLY A 182 8.18 -17.28 -4.94
N PHE A 183 8.31 -16.04 -4.50
CA PHE A 183 8.93 -14.96 -5.25
C PHE A 183 10.42 -15.19 -5.49
N LYS A 184 10.88 -14.89 -6.71
CA LYS A 184 12.30 -14.94 -7.09
C LYS A 184 12.83 -13.53 -7.33
N LYS A 185 14.01 -13.23 -6.78
CA LYS A 185 14.69 -11.93 -6.92
C LYS A 185 14.85 -11.50 -8.38
N GLU A 186 15.04 -12.46 -9.27
CA GLU A 186 15.20 -12.25 -10.70
C GLU A 186 14.02 -11.51 -11.34
N PHE A 187 12.78 -11.74 -10.87
CA PHE A 187 11.59 -11.06 -11.40
C PHE A 187 11.60 -9.55 -11.19
N ILE A 188 12.17 -9.05 -10.10
CA ILE A 188 12.29 -7.60 -9.90
C ILE A 188 13.39 -7.02 -10.80
N LEU A 189 14.49 -7.72 -10.95
CA LEU A 189 15.57 -7.29 -11.83
C LEU A 189 15.13 -7.25 -13.29
N GLU A 190 14.23 -8.15 -13.70
CA GLU A 190 13.62 -8.18 -15.03
C GLU A 190 12.58 -7.08 -15.25
N SER A 191 12.02 -6.49 -14.20
CA SER A 191 11.10 -5.34 -14.33
C SER A 191 11.75 -4.12 -15.01
N ARG A 192 13.08 -4.10 -15.10
CA ARG A 192 13.84 -3.10 -15.86
C ARG A 192 13.51 -3.08 -17.35
N LEU A 193 13.15 -4.24 -17.91
CA LEU A 193 13.06 -4.46 -19.36
C LEU A 193 11.64 -4.41 -19.91
N TYR A 194 10.65 -3.86 -19.20
CA TYR A 194 9.22 -3.90 -19.63
C TYR A 194 8.75 -5.32 -19.94
N SER A 195 9.26 -6.33 -19.21
CA SER A 195 9.02 -7.70 -19.61
C SER A 195 7.57 -8.09 -19.39
N GLU A 196 6.96 -8.74 -20.36
CA GLU A 196 5.66 -9.41 -20.25
C GLU A 196 5.65 -10.38 -19.06
N GLU A 197 6.78 -10.92 -18.70
CA GLU A 197 7.00 -11.82 -17.57
C GLU A 197 6.77 -11.13 -16.23
N PHE A 198 7.26 -9.90 -16.04
CA PHE A 198 6.99 -9.12 -14.83
C PHE A 198 5.50 -8.79 -14.70
N ASP A 199 4.86 -8.34 -15.77
CA ASP A 199 3.42 -8.04 -15.77
C ASP A 199 2.60 -9.33 -15.55
N THR A 200 3.02 -10.46 -16.10
CA THR A 200 2.40 -11.76 -15.89
C THR A 200 2.51 -12.19 -14.43
N TRP A 201 3.71 -12.12 -13.85
CA TRP A 201 3.92 -12.39 -12.43
C TRP A 201 3.09 -11.47 -11.54
N LEU A 202 3.09 -10.17 -11.82
CA LEU A 202 2.32 -9.19 -11.05
C LEU A 202 0.81 -9.45 -11.12
N ASN A 203 0.31 -9.90 -12.27
CA ASN A 203 -1.08 -10.31 -12.42
C ASN A 203 -1.39 -11.59 -11.63
N ASP A 204 -0.48 -12.54 -11.55
CA ASP A 204 -0.67 -13.78 -10.80
C ASP A 204 -0.69 -13.55 -9.29
N ILE A 205 0.17 -12.70 -8.74
CA ILE A 205 0.11 -12.33 -7.32
C ILE A 205 -1.18 -11.57 -6.99
N ARG A 206 -1.68 -10.78 -7.92
CA ARG A 206 -2.95 -10.05 -7.79
C ARG A 206 -4.15 -10.99 -7.78
N LYS A 207 -4.13 -12.06 -8.57
CA LYS A 207 -5.20 -13.09 -8.56
C LYS A 207 -5.24 -13.85 -7.24
N LYS A 208 -4.08 -14.21 -6.69
CA LYS A 208 -3.99 -14.96 -5.42
C LYS A 208 -4.41 -14.13 -4.22
N ASP A 209 -4.18 -12.83 -4.23
CA ASP A 209 -4.54 -11.86 -3.21
C ASP A 209 -4.35 -12.35 -1.76
N HIS A 210 -3.12 -12.74 -1.44
CA HIS A 210 -2.75 -13.29 -0.14
C HIS A 210 -3.20 -12.42 1.03
N GLN A 211 -3.59 -13.04 2.14
CA GLN A 211 -4.21 -12.38 3.29
C GLN A 211 -3.35 -11.23 3.88
N LEU A 212 -2.02 -11.37 3.96
CA LEU A 212 -1.17 -10.27 4.45
C LEU A 212 -1.30 -9.00 3.58
N ARG A 213 -1.47 -9.11 2.25
CA ARG A 213 -1.72 -7.93 1.39
C ARG A 213 -3.03 -7.25 1.76
N LYS A 214 -4.07 -8.02 2.04
CA LYS A 214 -5.37 -7.50 2.48
C LYS A 214 -5.24 -6.81 3.83
N ILE A 215 -4.56 -7.42 4.80
CA ILE A 215 -4.31 -6.82 6.11
C ILE A 215 -3.58 -5.47 5.98
N VAL A 216 -2.54 -5.37 5.14
CA VAL A 216 -1.86 -4.10 4.88
C VAL A 216 -2.81 -3.06 4.27
N ARG A 217 -3.67 -3.45 3.32
CA ARG A 217 -4.67 -2.53 2.75
C ARG A 217 -5.70 -2.09 3.79
N TYR A 218 -6.16 -2.98 4.69
CA TYR A 218 -7.06 -2.61 5.79
C TYR A 218 -6.42 -1.58 6.73
N LEU A 219 -5.15 -1.76 7.08
CA LEU A 219 -4.42 -0.83 7.94
C LEU A 219 -4.17 0.52 7.26
N LYS A 220 -3.83 0.54 5.98
CA LYS A 220 -3.72 1.78 5.20
C LYS A 220 -5.06 2.50 5.10
N SER A 221 -6.15 1.77 4.83
CA SER A 221 -7.49 2.34 4.78
C SER A 221 -7.95 2.87 6.13
N TRP A 222 -7.56 2.22 7.24
CA TRP A 222 -7.77 2.73 8.59
C TRP A 222 -7.01 4.05 8.81
N SER A 223 -5.72 4.11 8.46
CA SER A 223 -4.91 5.31 8.54
C SER A 223 -5.53 6.47 7.76
N ASP A 224 -5.96 6.21 6.53
CA ASP A 224 -6.61 7.16 5.63
C ASP A 224 -7.93 7.70 6.18
N PHE A 225 -8.70 6.85 6.85
CA PHE A 225 -9.99 7.24 7.42
C PHE A 225 -9.84 8.05 8.70
N ILE A 226 -8.98 7.61 9.63
CA ILE A 226 -8.77 8.28 10.92
C ILE A 226 -8.06 9.64 10.74
N LYS A 227 -7.13 9.73 9.76
CA LYS A 227 -6.30 10.93 9.51
C LYS A 227 -5.47 11.36 10.74
N GLY A 228 -5.15 12.65 10.84
CA GLY A 228 -4.33 13.17 11.94
C GLY A 228 -2.90 12.64 11.91
N ASN A 229 -2.34 12.35 13.07
CA ASN A 229 -0.96 11.88 13.21
C ASN A 229 -0.83 10.35 13.04
N MET A 230 -1.55 9.78 12.07
CA MET A 230 -1.40 8.37 11.72
C MET A 230 -0.10 8.15 10.93
N PRO A 231 0.62 7.04 11.16
CA PRO A 231 1.86 6.76 10.45
C PRO A 231 1.62 6.47 8.95
N PRO A 232 2.65 6.70 8.11
CA PRO A 232 2.56 6.47 6.68
C PRO A 232 2.44 4.98 6.33
N GLY A 233 2.05 4.70 5.09
CA GLY A 233 1.80 3.35 4.60
C GLY A 233 2.97 2.38 4.73
N ILE A 234 4.23 2.87 4.69
CA ILE A 234 5.42 2.04 4.90
C ILE A 234 5.48 1.49 6.33
N VAL A 235 5.18 2.31 7.33
CA VAL A 235 5.12 1.89 8.74
C VAL A 235 4.02 0.84 8.94
N MET A 236 2.83 1.05 8.36
CA MET A 236 1.75 0.07 8.39
C MET A 236 2.15 -1.25 7.75
N THR A 237 2.90 -1.20 6.64
CA THR A 237 3.39 -2.38 5.93
C THR A 237 4.41 -3.16 6.78
N ILE A 238 5.36 -2.45 7.42
CA ILE A 238 6.39 -3.09 8.28
C ILE A 238 5.74 -3.70 9.52
N LEU A 239 4.92 -2.92 10.23
CA LEU A 239 4.26 -3.42 11.44
C LEU A 239 3.36 -4.63 11.13
N ALA A 240 2.62 -4.61 10.01
CA ALA A 240 1.85 -5.76 9.59
C ALA A 240 2.75 -6.95 9.24
N GLY A 241 3.78 -6.76 8.39
CA GLY A 241 4.65 -7.84 7.93
C GLY A 241 5.42 -8.53 9.06
N GLU A 242 5.84 -7.78 10.10
CA GLU A 242 6.55 -8.36 11.26
C GLU A 242 5.62 -9.01 12.28
N ASN A 243 4.33 -8.63 12.32
CA ASN A 243 3.40 -9.02 13.38
C ASN A 243 2.17 -9.77 12.85
N TYR A 244 2.18 -10.16 11.58
CA TYR A 244 1.07 -10.85 10.95
C TYR A 244 0.71 -12.17 11.64
N SER A 245 -0.57 -12.36 11.85
CA SER A 245 -1.15 -13.60 12.36
C SER A 245 -2.18 -14.13 11.37
N GLU A 246 -1.82 -15.21 10.68
CA GLU A 246 -2.70 -15.86 9.71
C GLU A 246 -3.92 -16.48 10.39
N ASP A 247 -5.07 -16.37 9.75
CA ASP A 247 -6.32 -17.04 10.16
C ASP A 247 -7.17 -17.31 8.91
N LEU A 248 -8.11 -18.25 9.00
CA LEU A 248 -9.08 -18.52 7.93
C LEU A 248 -10.01 -17.34 7.66
N ARG A 249 -10.14 -16.43 8.63
CA ARG A 249 -11.03 -15.27 8.62
C ARG A 249 -10.20 -13.98 8.66
N ASP A 250 -10.44 -13.07 7.73
CA ASP A 250 -9.73 -11.79 7.66
C ASP A 250 -9.99 -10.91 8.92
N ASP A 251 -11.20 -10.95 9.49
CA ASP A 251 -11.53 -10.21 10.72
C ASP A 251 -10.75 -10.70 11.94
N VAL A 252 -10.54 -12.02 12.06
CA VAL A 252 -9.72 -12.61 13.14
C VAL A 252 -8.24 -12.33 12.91
N ALA A 253 -7.76 -12.51 11.68
CA ALA A 253 -6.39 -12.22 11.31
C ALA A 253 -6.02 -10.75 11.58
N LEU A 254 -6.90 -9.80 11.20
CA LEU A 254 -6.69 -8.37 11.46
C LEU A 254 -6.65 -8.11 12.97
N LYS A 255 -7.62 -8.60 13.75
CA LYS A 255 -7.63 -8.44 15.21
C LYS A 255 -6.34 -8.94 15.85
N ASN A 256 -5.89 -10.14 15.49
CA ASN A 256 -4.69 -10.74 16.06
C ASN A 256 -3.44 -9.95 15.65
N THR A 257 -3.35 -9.52 14.39
CA THR A 257 -2.25 -8.69 13.89
C THR A 257 -2.19 -7.35 14.63
N LEU A 258 -3.32 -6.66 14.87
CA LEU A 258 -3.36 -5.42 15.65
C LEU A 258 -2.84 -5.61 17.08
N ILE A 259 -3.22 -6.70 17.74
CA ILE A 259 -2.75 -7.04 19.10
C ILE A 259 -1.25 -7.27 19.09
N ASN A 260 -0.72 -8.04 18.13
CA ASN A 260 0.70 -8.32 18.01
C ASN A 260 1.50 -7.04 17.70
N MET A 261 1.02 -6.17 16.80
CA MET A 261 1.62 -4.86 16.54
C MET A 261 1.73 -4.02 17.80
N ARG A 262 0.69 -3.99 18.62
CA ARG A 262 0.69 -3.26 19.90
C ARG A 262 1.71 -3.82 20.87
N THR A 263 1.75 -5.14 21.03
CA THR A 263 2.73 -5.84 21.87
C THR A 263 4.17 -5.59 21.39
N TYR A 264 4.39 -5.65 20.08
CA TYR A 264 5.69 -5.35 19.48
C TYR A 264 6.16 -3.92 19.81
N LEU A 265 5.29 -2.92 19.63
CA LEU A 265 5.61 -1.52 19.93
C LEU A 265 5.93 -1.31 21.41
N ASP A 266 5.18 -1.94 22.33
CA ASP A 266 5.44 -1.86 23.76
C ASP A 266 6.80 -2.46 24.15
N ASN A 267 7.12 -3.62 23.60
CA ASN A 267 8.36 -4.33 23.89
C ASN A 267 9.60 -3.66 23.28
N ASN A 268 9.44 -2.85 22.24
CA ASN A 268 10.54 -2.20 21.52
C ASN A 268 10.62 -0.68 21.75
N GLY A 269 10.06 -0.18 22.86
CA GLY A 269 10.13 1.26 23.19
C GLY A 269 9.43 2.14 22.16
N PHE A 270 8.34 1.66 21.56
CA PHE A 270 7.55 2.33 20.54
C PHE A 270 8.37 2.71 19.29
N LYS A 271 9.16 1.78 18.79
CA LYS A 271 9.97 1.91 17.56
C LYS A 271 9.40 1.05 16.44
N CYS A 272 9.51 1.56 15.20
CA CYS A 272 9.25 0.79 14.00
C CYS A 272 10.54 0.67 13.18
N LEU A 273 11.26 -0.41 13.39
CA LEU A 273 12.57 -0.61 12.76
C LEU A 273 12.42 -1.10 11.33
N ARG A 274 13.13 -0.46 10.38
CA ARG A 274 13.19 -0.89 8.99
C ARG A 274 13.88 -2.25 8.89
N PRO A 275 13.25 -3.25 8.24
CA PRO A 275 13.81 -4.60 8.14
C PRO A 275 14.85 -4.77 7.03
N THR A 276 15.02 -3.75 6.18
CA THR A 276 15.91 -3.73 5.02
C THR A 276 16.74 -2.46 5.01
N THR A 277 17.63 -2.30 4.06
CA THR A 277 18.55 -1.15 3.94
C THR A 277 17.81 0.20 3.88
N PRO A 278 18.14 1.15 4.82
CA PRO A 278 19.04 1.04 5.96
C PRO A 278 18.45 0.24 7.12
N ILE A 279 19.05 -0.93 7.41
CA ILE A 279 18.53 -1.86 8.42
C ILE A 279 18.56 -1.21 9.80
N GLY A 280 17.46 -1.32 10.55
CA GLY A 280 17.35 -0.84 11.92
C GLY A 280 17.06 0.66 12.06
N GLU A 281 16.87 1.39 10.95
CA GLU A 281 16.35 2.75 10.98
C GLU A 281 14.98 2.78 11.69
N ASP A 282 14.84 3.63 12.70
CA ASP A 282 13.57 3.81 13.41
C ASP A 282 12.69 4.82 12.68
N LEU A 283 11.65 4.35 12.02
CA LEU A 283 10.71 5.21 11.29
C LEU A 283 9.86 6.11 12.21
N PHE A 284 9.95 5.93 13.52
CA PHE A 284 9.36 6.82 14.53
C PHE A 284 10.38 7.75 15.19
N GLU A 285 11.64 7.77 14.75
CA GLU A 285 12.70 8.57 15.38
C GLU A 285 12.31 10.05 15.48
N ASN A 286 11.79 10.60 14.40
CA ASN A 286 11.42 12.03 14.30
C ASN A 286 9.98 12.33 14.79
N TYR A 287 9.25 11.34 15.31
CA TYR A 287 7.90 11.55 15.83
C TYR A 287 7.96 12.15 17.25
N LYS A 288 7.16 13.21 17.43
CA LYS A 288 6.97 13.81 18.74
C LYS A 288 6.25 12.84 19.69
N PRO A 289 6.41 12.98 21.02
CA PRO A 289 5.70 12.14 21.98
C PRO A 289 4.19 12.13 21.77
N GLU A 290 3.60 13.28 21.41
CA GLU A 290 2.16 13.43 21.17
C GLU A 290 1.69 12.65 19.94
N GLU A 291 2.52 12.58 18.91
CA GLU A 291 2.23 11.83 17.68
C GLU A 291 2.30 10.31 17.92
N LYS A 292 3.30 9.87 18.70
CA LYS A 292 3.40 8.47 19.14
C LYS A 292 2.20 8.08 20.02
N GLU A 293 1.81 8.94 20.96
CA GLU A 293 0.65 8.71 21.82
C GLU A 293 -0.67 8.72 21.05
N TYR A 294 -0.80 9.59 20.05
CA TYR A 294 -1.96 9.58 19.15
C TYR A 294 -2.13 8.23 18.46
N PHE A 295 -1.08 7.73 17.81
CA PHE A 295 -1.12 6.43 17.14
C PHE A 295 -1.38 5.27 18.11
N LYS A 296 -0.76 5.30 19.27
CA LYS A 296 -0.97 4.33 20.35
C LYS A 296 -2.44 4.25 20.79
N ASN A 297 -3.07 5.40 20.99
CA ASN A 297 -4.47 5.49 21.39
C ASN A 297 -5.42 5.04 20.26
N ALA A 298 -5.14 5.41 19.01
CA ALA A 298 -5.87 4.94 17.85
C ALA A 298 -5.79 3.40 17.72
N LEU A 299 -4.59 2.82 17.89
CA LEU A 299 -4.37 1.36 17.83
C LEU A 299 -5.13 0.64 18.95
N ASN A 300 -5.03 1.13 20.19
CA ASN A 300 -5.78 0.56 21.33
C ASN A 300 -7.29 0.60 21.09
N SER A 301 -7.82 1.73 20.60
CA SER A 301 -9.26 1.87 20.28
C SER A 301 -9.69 0.88 19.21
N PHE A 302 -8.85 0.64 18.19
CA PHE A 302 -9.15 -0.33 17.14
C PHE A 302 -9.12 -1.77 17.67
N ILE A 303 -8.12 -2.13 18.49
CA ILE A 303 -8.02 -3.44 19.15
C ILE A 303 -9.27 -3.75 19.97
N GLU A 304 -9.70 -2.80 20.81
CA GLU A 304 -10.89 -3.00 21.65
C GLU A 304 -12.16 -3.15 20.82
N SER A 305 -12.33 -2.37 19.76
CA SER A 305 -13.46 -2.52 18.83
C SER A 305 -13.41 -3.87 18.10
N ALA A 306 -12.22 -4.33 17.69
CA ALA A 306 -12.02 -5.60 17.01
C ALA A 306 -12.35 -6.80 17.94
N LYS A 307 -11.89 -6.77 19.21
CA LYS A 307 -12.23 -7.78 20.21
C LYS A 307 -13.74 -7.87 20.41
N GLN A 308 -14.38 -6.71 20.67
CA GLN A 308 -15.83 -6.65 20.85
C GLN A 308 -16.59 -7.18 19.62
N ALA A 309 -16.14 -6.81 18.39
CA ALA A 309 -16.77 -7.26 17.16
C ALA A 309 -16.78 -8.80 17.03
N ILE A 310 -15.66 -9.46 17.38
CA ILE A 310 -15.57 -10.94 17.30
C ILE A 310 -16.44 -11.61 18.36
N GLU A 311 -16.56 -11.02 19.56
CA GLU A 311 -17.34 -11.58 20.69
C GLU A 311 -18.84 -11.46 20.50
N LEU A 312 -19.32 -10.44 19.78
CA LEU A 312 -20.74 -10.27 19.51
C LEU A 312 -21.29 -11.48 18.73
N GLU A 313 -22.59 -11.74 18.89
CA GLU A 313 -23.30 -12.78 18.14
C GLU A 313 -23.91 -12.25 16.84
N ASN A 314 -24.36 -11.01 16.86
CA ASN A 314 -25.03 -10.36 15.75
C ASN A 314 -24.04 -9.68 14.79
N GLN A 315 -24.08 -10.03 13.50
CA GLN A 315 -23.16 -9.51 12.47
C GLN A 315 -23.34 -8.00 12.24
N LYS A 316 -24.56 -7.46 12.29
CA LYS A 316 -24.80 -6.01 12.14
C LYS A 316 -24.16 -5.22 13.28
N SER A 317 -24.28 -5.69 14.50
CA SER A 317 -23.66 -5.07 15.67
C SER A 317 -22.13 -5.15 15.61
N ALA A 318 -21.58 -6.29 15.21
CA ALA A 318 -20.16 -6.49 14.98
C ALA A 318 -19.63 -5.56 13.86
N CYS A 319 -20.37 -5.48 12.77
CA CYS A 319 -20.01 -4.62 11.63
C CYS A 319 -19.84 -3.15 12.04
N ARG A 320 -20.71 -2.61 12.88
CA ARG A 320 -20.60 -1.22 13.37
C ARG A 320 -19.32 -0.97 14.16
N LYS A 321 -18.78 -2.00 14.85
CA LYS A 321 -17.51 -1.90 15.56
C LYS A 321 -16.34 -1.76 14.58
N TRP A 322 -16.36 -2.51 13.49
CA TRP A 322 -15.37 -2.39 12.41
C TRP A 322 -15.51 -1.06 11.66
N GLN A 323 -16.74 -0.67 11.31
CA GLN A 323 -17.03 0.58 10.58
C GLN A 323 -16.52 1.82 11.30
N LYS A 324 -16.55 1.84 12.64
CA LYS A 324 -15.98 2.94 13.45
C LYS A 324 -14.53 3.27 13.08
N HIS A 325 -13.76 2.28 12.63
CA HIS A 325 -12.34 2.43 12.28
C HIS A 325 -12.07 2.37 10.78
N LEU A 326 -12.92 1.71 10.00
CA LEU A 326 -12.74 1.51 8.57
C LEU A 326 -13.61 2.43 7.70
N GLY A 327 -14.48 3.22 8.35
CA GLY A 327 -15.34 4.21 7.69
C GLY A 327 -16.53 3.62 6.95
N ASP A 328 -17.25 4.50 6.24
CA ASP A 328 -18.50 4.15 5.55
C ASP A 328 -18.30 3.20 4.37
N ARG A 329 -17.07 3.08 3.86
CA ARG A 329 -16.73 2.06 2.86
C ARG A 329 -16.83 0.63 3.39
N PHE A 330 -16.81 0.44 4.73
CA PHE A 330 -17.03 -0.88 5.31
C PHE A 330 -18.50 -1.28 5.17
N PRO A 331 -18.85 -2.36 4.45
CA PRO A 331 -20.17 -2.58 3.87
C PRO A 331 -21.19 -3.12 4.88
N CYS A 332 -21.52 -2.37 5.94
CA CYS A 332 -22.48 -2.79 6.97
C CYS A 332 -23.92 -2.97 6.45
N PHE A 333 -24.23 -2.42 5.28
CA PHE A 333 -25.52 -2.65 4.62
C PHE A 333 -25.67 -4.09 4.11
N LEU A 334 -24.58 -4.85 3.97
CA LEU A 334 -24.59 -6.27 3.62
C LEU A 334 -24.66 -7.20 4.85
N ALA A 335 -24.54 -6.64 6.06
CA ALA A 335 -24.54 -7.44 7.27
C ALA A 335 -25.93 -8.07 7.53
N LYS A 336 -25.93 -9.35 7.87
CA LYS A 336 -27.15 -10.12 8.15
C LYS A 336 -27.38 -10.23 9.65
N ASP A 337 -28.65 -10.21 10.06
CA ASP A 337 -29.06 -10.62 11.39
C ASP A 337 -29.29 -12.13 11.41
N GLU A 338 -28.32 -12.87 11.94
CA GLU A 338 -28.46 -14.34 12.05
C GLU A 338 -29.63 -14.78 12.93
N ILE A 339 -30.20 -13.87 13.74
CA ILE A 339 -31.32 -14.15 14.63
C ILE A 339 -32.66 -14.34 13.87
N GLU A 340 -32.80 -13.80 12.65
CA GLU A 340 -34.01 -14.02 11.84
C GLU A 340 -34.09 -15.42 11.20
N GLY A 341 -32.96 -16.15 11.10
CA GLY A 341 -32.90 -17.49 10.50
C GLY A 341 -33.08 -18.65 11.47
N SER A 342 -33.02 -18.41 12.79
CA SER A 342 -33.10 -19.50 13.81
C SER A 342 -34.46 -19.64 14.50
N LYS A 343 -35.45 -18.85 14.13
CA LYS A 343 -36.83 -19.19 14.45
C LYS A 343 -37.35 -20.23 13.45
N SER A 344 -36.84 -21.46 13.53
CA SER A 344 -37.62 -22.59 13.06
C SER A 344 -38.87 -22.60 13.95
N TYR A 345 -40.00 -22.16 13.42
CA TYR A 345 -41.26 -22.43 14.03
C TYR A 345 -41.37 -23.94 14.14
N ALA A 346 -41.29 -24.47 15.35
CA ALA A 346 -41.71 -25.85 15.59
C ALA A 346 -43.11 -25.97 15.01
N ALA A 347 -43.27 -26.84 14.04
CA ALA A 347 -44.58 -27.11 13.49
C ALA A 347 -45.55 -27.42 14.67
N PRO A 348 -46.74 -26.82 14.69
CA PRO A 348 -47.67 -27.10 15.76
C PRO A 348 -47.91 -28.61 15.82
N PRO A 349 -48.00 -29.21 17.02
CA PRO A 349 -48.19 -30.64 17.16
C PRO A 349 -49.47 -31.06 16.42
N ILE A 350 -49.35 -32.04 15.53
CA ILE A 350 -50.48 -32.62 14.84
C ILE A 350 -51.32 -33.35 15.92
N ILE A 351 -52.42 -32.73 16.34
CA ILE A 351 -53.44 -33.40 17.18
C ILE A 351 -54.09 -34.43 16.28
N LYS A 352 -53.73 -35.68 16.46
CA LYS A 352 -54.50 -36.79 15.86
C LYS A 352 -55.90 -36.78 16.47
N SER A 353 -56.89 -36.54 15.63
CA SER A 353 -58.30 -36.73 16.04
C SER A 353 -58.52 -38.20 16.42
N ASP A 354 -58.88 -38.40 17.65
CA ASP A 354 -59.32 -39.73 18.15
C ASP A 354 -60.65 -40.02 17.51
N ASN A 355 -60.66 -40.94 16.55
CA ASN A 355 -61.91 -41.49 16.02
C ASN A 355 -62.43 -42.50 17.02
N SER A 356 -63.12 -42.06 18.06
CA SER A 356 -63.95 -42.91 18.84
C SER A 356 -65.22 -43.26 18.03
N ARG A 357 -65.30 -44.49 17.51
CA ARG A 357 -66.49 -45.09 17.01
C ARG A 357 -67.37 -45.41 18.20
N SER A 358 -68.54 -44.86 18.20
CA SER A 358 -69.69 -45.46 18.87
C SER A 358 -70.56 -46.17 17.85
N ALA A 359 -70.95 -47.31 18.20
CA ALA A 359 -71.76 -48.33 17.49
C ALA A 359 -73.07 -47.82 16.93
#